data_1d16df65a914333eefd3d965c52cc310
#
_entry.id   1d16df65a914333eefd3d965c52cc310
#
_cell.length_a   1.000
_cell.length_b   1.000
_cell.length_c   1.000
_cell.angle_alpha   90.00
_cell.angle_beta   90.00
_cell.angle_gamma   90.00
#
_symmetry.space_group_name_H-M   'P 1'
#
loop_
_entity.id
_entity.type
_entity.pdbx_description
1 polymer ?
#
loop_
_entity_poly.entity_id
_entity_poly.type
_entity_poly.pdbx_seq_one_letter_code
_entity_poly.pdbx_strand_id
1 'polypeptide(L)'
;MDQEPLGRESAEGLRALAADGPRPPLVVITGMSGAGRSTVAKALEDHGWHVVENLPPQLLADLESLRERARPPADGGPSPRLAVVIDARTRWLSGQDAHLLDQLTAGPHRPVLVFLDATDEALVRRFESVRRPHPMQGTGGLLDAISAERELMADLRSEADIIVDTSGLNVHQLHAKVSSLLNASVGTRVRLAVMSFGFKYGVPLDADFVMDMRFLPNPFWVPHLKALAGTDPQVAEYVLSQPEASEFLDRAIALFTPVLAGYVHEGRRYATLAIGCTGGKHRSVAVAEALAARFDPERVVAFVVHRDLGRE
;
A
#
# COMPACT_ATOMS: atom_id res chain seq x y z
N MET A 1 13.43 14.40 16.88
CA MET A 1 13.76 13.11 16.23
C MET A 1 12.82 13.04 15.04
N ASP A 2 13.34 13.48 13.89
CA ASP A 2 12.57 13.71 12.66
C ASP A 2 12.17 12.36 12.09
N GLN A 3 10.87 12.09 12.08
CA GLN A 3 10.32 10.98 11.31
C GLN A 3 10.27 11.44 9.85
N GLU A 4 11.17 10.91 9.01
CA GLU A 4 11.04 11.04 7.56
C GLU A 4 9.68 10.50 7.10
N PRO A 5 9.04 11.16 6.13
CA PRO A 5 7.75 10.69 5.62
C PRO A 5 7.86 9.31 4.97
N LEU A 6 7.11 8.36 5.51
CA LEU A 6 6.95 6.99 5.06
C LEU A 6 6.14 6.94 3.76
N GLY A 7 6.78 6.94 2.62
CA GLY A 7 6.05 6.78 1.36
C GLY A 7 6.88 7.10 0.13
N ARG A 8 7.95 6.34 -0.12
CA ARG A 8 8.56 6.30 -1.45
C ARG A 8 8.11 5.03 -2.16
N GLU A 9 7.00 5.13 -2.87
CA GLU A 9 6.71 4.17 -3.93
C GLU A 9 7.53 4.62 -5.15
N SER A 10 8.65 3.95 -5.44
CA SER A 10 9.43 4.32 -6.60
C SER A 10 8.65 3.96 -7.87
N ALA A 11 8.64 4.87 -8.83
CA ALA A 11 7.97 4.67 -10.12
C ALA A 11 8.47 3.42 -10.86
N GLU A 12 9.71 3.03 -10.61
CA GLU A 12 10.34 1.86 -11.20
C GLU A 12 9.84 0.56 -10.58
N GLY A 13 9.68 0.52 -9.26
CA GLY A 13 9.12 -0.63 -8.55
C GLY A 13 7.68 -0.91 -8.95
N LEU A 14 6.84 0.13 -9.07
CA LEU A 14 5.45 -0.01 -9.52
C LEU A 14 5.33 -0.45 -10.98
N ARG A 15 6.21 0.06 -11.86
CA ARG A 15 6.31 -0.42 -13.25
C ARG A 15 6.66 -1.89 -13.32
N ALA A 16 7.54 -2.33 -12.46
CA ALA A 16 8.00 -3.70 -12.43
C ALA A 16 6.92 -4.66 -11.94
N LEU A 17 6.11 -4.28 -10.95
CA LEU A 17 4.94 -5.07 -10.53
C LEU A 17 3.91 -5.24 -11.65
N ALA A 18 3.78 -4.23 -12.52
CA ALA A 18 2.80 -4.20 -13.62
C ALA A 18 3.34 -4.68 -14.96
N ALA A 19 4.64 -4.98 -15.07
CA ALA A 19 5.27 -5.29 -16.36
C ALA A 19 4.80 -6.65 -16.92
N ASP A 20 4.03 -6.59 -17.99
CA ASP A 20 3.75 -7.72 -18.89
C ASP A 20 4.84 -7.79 -19.97
N GLY A 21 6.09 -7.88 -19.54
CA GLY A 21 7.22 -8.05 -20.45
C GLY A 21 7.51 -9.52 -20.74
N PRO A 22 8.36 -9.83 -21.73
CA PRO A 22 8.80 -11.20 -21.97
C PRO A 22 9.51 -11.83 -20.75
N ARG A 23 9.93 -11.01 -19.78
CA ARG A 23 10.47 -11.44 -18.48
C ARG A 23 10.08 -10.41 -17.40
N PRO A 24 8.93 -10.57 -16.73
CA PRO A 24 8.58 -9.72 -15.61
C PRO A 24 9.63 -9.84 -14.50
N PRO A 25 9.97 -8.76 -13.77
CA PRO A 25 10.96 -8.81 -12.71
C PRO A 25 10.53 -9.73 -11.57
N LEU A 26 11.50 -10.25 -10.83
CA LEU A 26 11.25 -10.91 -9.56
C LEU A 26 10.77 -9.86 -8.54
N VAL A 27 9.74 -10.20 -7.78
CA VAL A 27 9.25 -9.36 -6.68
C VAL A 27 9.66 -9.99 -5.36
N VAL A 28 10.32 -9.24 -4.51
CA VAL A 28 10.67 -9.65 -3.15
C VAL A 28 9.80 -8.88 -2.17
N ILE A 29 9.05 -9.60 -1.36
CA ILE A 29 8.16 -9.07 -0.33
C ILE A 29 8.80 -9.32 1.02
N THR A 30 9.01 -8.28 1.78
CA THR A 30 9.48 -8.34 3.16
C THR A 30 8.73 -7.33 4.02
N GLY A 31 9.11 -7.15 5.26
CA GLY A 31 8.51 -6.16 6.16
C GLY A 31 8.29 -6.69 7.56
N MET A 32 7.71 -5.83 8.40
CA MET A 32 7.48 -6.11 9.80
C MET A 32 6.61 -7.35 10.02
N SER A 33 6.94 -8.12 11.03
CA SER A 33 6.11 -9.24 11.49
C SER A 33 4.72 -8.72 11.90
N GLY A 34 3.67 -9.34 11.35
CA GLY A 34 2.30 -8.84 11.54
C GLY A 34 1.87 -7.74 10.57
N ALA A 35 2.73 -7.25 9.68
CA ALA A 35 2.36 -6.25 8.67
C ALA A 35 1.53 -6.81 7.49
N GLY A 36 1.26 -8.12 7.43
CA GLY A 36 0.34 -8.70 6.45
C GLY A 36 1.00 -9.37 5.25
N ARG A 37 2.25 -9.81 5.36
CA ARG A 37 2.99 -10.50 4.27
C ARG A 37 2.20 -11.65 3.64
N SER A 38 1.63 -12.55 4.45
CA SER A 38 0.83 -13.67 3.93
C SER A 38 -0.46 -13.23 3.23
N THR A 39 -1.03 -12.08 3.61
CA THR A 39 -2.19 -11.49 2.92
C THR A 39 -1.79 -11.00 1.52
N VAL A 40 -0.62 -10.37 1.43
CA VAL A 40 -0.07 -9.90 0.14
C VAL A 40 0.31 -11.08 -0.74
N ALA A 41 0.96 -12.12 -0.17
CA ALA A 41 1.28 -13.36 -0.87
C ALA A 41 0.02 -13.96 -1.54
N LYS A 42 -1.06 -14.09 -0.77
CA LYS A 42 -2.33 -14.63 -1.25
C LYS A 42 -2.98 -13.75 -2.32
N ALA A 43 -2.92 -12.44 -2.18
CA ALA A 43 -3.41 -11.52 -3.20
C ALA A 43 -2.64 -11.65 -4.52
N LEU A 44 -1.33 -11.88 -4.46
CA LEU A 44 -0.50 -12.15 -5.65
C LEU A 44 -0.88 -13.46 -6.31
N GLU A 45 -1.07 -14.55 -5.55
CA GLU A 45 -1.53 -15.84 -6.07
C GLU A 45 -2.88 -15.73 -6.78
N ASP A 46 -3.84 -15.00 -6.19
CA ASP A 46 -5.15 -14.74 -6.78
C ASP A 46 -5.06 -13.96 -8.12
N HIS A 47 -3.92 -13.30 -8.37
CA HIS A 47 -3.61 -12.59 -9.63
C HIS A 47 -2.66 -13.37 -10.56
N GLY A 48 -2.51 -14.68 -10.31
CA GLY A 48 -1.74 -15.57 -11.18
C GLY A 48 -0.22 -15.49 -11.00
N TRP A 49 0.27 -14.95 -9.87
CA TRP A 49 1.68 -15.00 -9.52
C TRP A 49 2.02 -16.36 -8.90
N HIS A 50 3.21 -16.85 -9.18
CA HIS A 50 3.81 -17.93 -8.40
C HIS A 50 4.50 -17.32 -7.18
N VAL A 51 4.05 -17.67 -5.98
CA VAL A 51 4.60 -17.12 -4.73
C VAL A 51 5.39 -18.18 -4.00
N VAL A 52 6.63 -17.87 -3.63
CA VAL A 52 7.48 -18.73 -2.80
C VAL A 52 7.57 -18.07 -1.42
N GLU A 53 6.95 -18.69 -0.42
CA GLU A 53 7.00 -18.19 0.95
C GLU A 53 8.20 -18.75 1.72
N ASN A 54 8.74 -17.92 2.62
CA ASN A 54 9.85 -18.29 3.52
C ASN A 54 11.11 -18.81 2.79
N LEU A 55 11.39 -18.28 1.60
CA LEU A 55 12.62 -18.62 0.89
C LEU A 55 13.83 -18.16 1.72
N PRO A 56 14.80 -19.05 2.01
CA PRO A 56 16.08 -18.62 2.55
C PRO A 56 16.77 -17.66 1.59
N PRO A 57 17.25 -16.49 2.06
CA PRO A 57 17.84 -15.46 1.18
C PRO A 57 18.96 -15.98 0.28
N GLN A 58 19.73 -16.97 0.76
CA GLN A 58 20.83 -17.60 0.03
C GLN A 58 20.39 -18.30 -1.26
N LEU A 59 19.12 -18.72 -1.35
CA LEU A 59 18.56 -19.38 -2.53
C LEU A 59 17.98 -18.39 -3.56
N LEU A 60 18.01 -17.09 -3.28
CA LEU A 60 17.48 -16.08 -4.18
C LEU A 60 18.21 -16.06 -5.53
N ALA A 61 19.52 -16.14 -5.52
CA ALA A 61 20.34 -16.20 -6.73
C ALA A 61 20.09 -17.47 -7.54
N ASP A 62 19.88 -18.61 -6.88
CA ASP A 62 19.55 -19.87 -7.54
C ASP A 62 18.15 -19.79 -8.19
N LEU A 63 17.20 -19.20 -7.49
CA LEU A 63 15.85 -18.99 -8.01
C LEU A 63 15.85 -18.06 -9.23
N GLU A 64 16.64 -17.01 -9.21
CA GLU A 64 16.81 -16.09 -10.36
C GLU A 64 17.46 -16.83 -11.55
N SER A 65 18.50 -17.64 -11.29
CA SER A 65 19.11 -18.47 -12.31
C SER A 65 18.16 -19.50 -12.92
N LEU A 66 17.24 -20.06 -12.12
CA LEU A 66 16.20 -20.95 -12.62
C LEU A 66 15.20 -20.18 -13.48
N ARG A 67 14.81 -18.99 -13.07
CA ARG A 67 13.92 -18.12 -13.84
C ARG A 67 14.52 -17.71 -15.18
N GLU A 68 15.81 -17.40 -15.23
CA GLU A 68 16.53 -17.06 -16.47
C GLU A 68 16.57 -18.24 -17.46
N ARG A 69 16.65 -19.47 -16.96
CA ARG A 69 16.66 -20.70 -17.76
C ARG A 69 15.28 -21.18 -18.15
N ALA A 70 14.23 -20.67 -17.51
CA ALA A 70 12.87 -21.04 -17.83
C ALA A 70 12.55 -20.64 -19.26
N ARG A 71 12.09 -21.60 -20.07
CA ARG A 71 11.61 -21.32 -21.43
C ARG A 71 10.24 -20.65 -21.36
N PRO A 72 9.97 -19.68 -22.26
CA PRO A 72 8.61 -19.19 -22.41
C PRO A 72 7.63 -20.36 -22.60
N PRO A 73 6.39 -20.26 -22.13
CA PRO A 73 5.38 -21.28 -22.36
C PRO A 73 5.28 -21.64 -23.83
N ALA A 74 5.19 -22.94 -24.15
CA ALA A 74 5.19 -23.43 -25.54
C ALA A 74 3.98 -22.96 -26.36
N ASP A 75 2.95 -22.48 -25.68
CA ASP A 75 1.71 -21.92 -26.25
C ASP A 75 1.78 -20.41 -26.50
N GLY A 76 2.96 -19.77 -26.29
CA GLY A 76 3.14 -18.33 -26.44
C GLY A 76 2.48 -17.49 -25.36
N GLY A 77 2.08 -18.10 -24.25
CA GLY A 77 1.53 -17.40 -23.09
C GLY A 77 2.56 -16.46 -22.42
N PRO A 78 2.11 -15.56 -21.52
CA PRO A 78 2.99 -14.69 -20.77
C PRO A 78 3.94 -15.50 -19.88
N SER A 79 5.16 -15.00 -19.70
CA SER A 79 6.11 -15.60 -18.75
C SER A 79 5.53 -15.59 -17.34
N PRO A 80 5.75 -16.65 -16.54
CA PRO A 80 5.24 -16.71 -15.17
C PRO A 80 5.81 -15.57 -14.32
N ARG A 81 4.94 -14.88 -13.62
CA ARG A 81 5.29 -13.85 -12.64
C ARG A 81 5.68 -14.54 -11.34
N LEU A 82 6.80 -14.18 -10.77
CA LEU A 82 7.34 -14.79 -9.57
C LEU A 82 7.51 -13.77 -8.45
N ALA A 83 6.99 -14.09 -7.28
CA ALA A 83 7.19 -13.34 -6.07
C ALA A 83 7.78 -14.23 -4.96
N VAL A 84 8.62 -13.64 -4.13
CA VAL A 84 9.26 -14.31 -3.00
C VAL A 84 8.93 -13.55 -1.72
N VAL A 85 8.48 -14.24 -0.71
CA VAL A 85 8.30 -13.67 0.63
C VAL A 85 9.47 -14.07 1.51
N ILE A 86 10.22 -13.05 1.96
CA ILE A 86 11.35 -13.21 2.86
C ILE A 86 10.95 -12.77 4.27
N ASP A 87 11.22 -13.63 5.24
CA ASP A 87 11.00 -13.33 6.66
C ASP A 87 12.25 -12.68 7.28
N ALA A 88 12.07 -11.65 8.09
CA ALA A 88 13.15 -11.02 8.86
C ALA A 88 13.97 -12.02 9.70
N ARG A 89 13.33 -13.10 10.17
CA ARG A 89 13.99 -14.17 10.95
C ARG A 89 15.06 -14.93 10.19
N THR A 90 14.95 -14.99 8.86
CA THR A 90 15.96 -15.68 8.04
C THR A 90 17.29 -14.93 8.02
N ARG A 91 17.30 -13.62 8.28
CA ARG A 91 18.52 -12.83 8.49
C ARG A 91 19.31 -13.33 9.70
N TRP A 92 18.63 -13.63 10.80
CA TRP A 92 19.25 -14.09 12.04
C TRP A 92 19.87 -15.50 11.90
N LEU A 93 19.29 -16.36 11.04
CA LEU A 93 19.81 -17.72 10.79
C LEU A 93 21.07 -17.73 9.91
N SER A 94 21.32 -16.69 9.13
CA SER A 94 22.40 -16.68 8.12
C SER A 94 23.68 -16.01 8.56
N GLY A 95 23.69 -15.21 9.63
CA GLY A 95 24.90 -14.53 10.15
C GLY A 95 25.61 -13.60 9.14
N GLN A 96 24.99 -13.31 7.98
CA GLN A 96 25.59 -12.57 6.87
C GLN A 96 24.64 -11.47 6.38
N ASP A 97 24.47 -10.44 7.20
CA ASP A 97 23.52 -9.37 6.93
C ASP A 97 23.83 -8.52 5.69
N ALA A 98 25.10 -8.33 5.35
CA ALA A 98 25.51 -7.53 4.20
C ALA A 98 25.16 -8.17 2.84
N HIS A 99 25.22 -9.49 2.72
CA HIS A 99 25.01 -10.17 1.44
C HIS A 99 23.58 -10.13 0.92
N LEU A 100 22.57 -10.02 1.77
CA LEU A 100 21.18 -9.97 1.31
C LEU A 100 20.88 -8.64 0.60
N LEU A 101 21.28 -7.52 1.18
CA LEU A 101 21.13 -6.20 0.56
C LEU A 101 21.90 -6.13 -0.76
N ASP A 102 23.14 -6.61 -0.78
CA ASP A 102 23.94 -6.66 -2.01
C ASP A 102 23.26 -7.49 -3.11
N GLN A 103 22.66 -8.64 -2.76
CA GLN A 103 21.92 -9.48 -3.71
C GLN A 103 20.62 -8.81 -4.19
N LEU A 104 19.93 -8.06 -3.32
CA LEU A 104 18.69 -7.37 -3.66
C LEU A 104 18.92 -6.06 -4.42
N THR A 105 20.09 -5.43 -4.28
CA THR A 105 20.38 -4.12 -4.86
C THR A 105 21.35 -4.15 -6.04
N ALA A 106 22.11 -5.23 -6.22
CA ALA A 106 23.13 -5.36 -7.26
C ALA A 106 22.63 -6.05 -8.53
N GLY A 107 23.04 -5.56 -9.68
CA GLY A 107 22.92 -6.23 -10.98
C GLY A 107 21.82 -5.69 -11.90
N PRO A 108 21.87 -6.08 -13.20
CA PRO A 108 20.95 -5.60 -14.22
C PRO A 108 19.52 -6.15 -14.10
N HIS A 109 19.32 -7.17 -13.27
CA HIS A 109 18.02 -7.83 -13.00
C HIS A 109 17.62 -7.71 -11.54
N ARG A 110 17.87 -6.55 -10.93
CA ARG A 110 17.48 -6.23 -9.55
C ARG A 110 16.00 -6.58 -9.35
N PRO A 111 15.66 -7.40 -8.33
CA PRO A 111 14.27 -7.64 -7.98
C PRO A 111 13.60 -6.37 -7.46
N VAL A 112 12.29 -6.28 -7.60
CA VAL A 112 11.49 -5.21 -6.97
C VAL A 112 11.29 -5.54 -5.51
N LEU A 113 11.79 -4.69 -4.63
CA LEU A 113 11.68 -4.86 -3.19
C LEU A 113 10.43 -4.13 -2.65
N VAL A 114 9.47 -4.90 -2.15
CA VAL A 114 8.26 -4.41 -1.50
C VAL A 114 8.38 -4.60 0.00
N PHE A 115 8.32 -3.52 0.75
CA PHE A 115 8.38 -3.52 2.21
C PHE A 115 6.99 -3.23 2.80
N LEU A 116 6.49 -4.14 3.62
CA LEU A 116 5.24 -3.95 4.36
C LEU A 116 5.55 -3.38 5.74
N ASP A 117 4.98 -2.23 6.03
CA ASP A 117 5.14 -1.56 7.31
C ASP A 117 3.79 -1.42 8.04
N ALA A 118 3.86 -1.21 9.34
CA ALA A 118 2.74 -0.79 10.16
C ALA A 118 3.24 -0.09 11.42
N THR A 119 2.40 0.79 12.01
CA THR A 119 2.74 1.42 13.29
C THR A 119 2.84 0.39 14.40
N ASP A 120 3.63 0.69 15.42
CA ASP A 120 3.84 -0.21 16.56
C ASP A 120 2.53 -0.53 17.27
N GLU A 121 1.61 0.44 17.39
CA GLU A 121 0.29 0.22 17.96
C GLU A 121 -0.57 -0.74 17.12
N ALA A 122 -0.44 -0.68 15.78
CA ALA A 122 -1.16 -1.59 14.90
C ALA A 122 -0.60 -3.01 15.02
N LEU A 123 0.73 -3.15 15.09
CA LEU A 123 1.38 -4.44 15.27
C LEU A 123 1.04 -5.06 16.63
N VAL A 124 1.12 -4.28 17.71
CA VAL A 124 0.74 -4.74 19.07
C VAL A 124 -0.69 -5.28 19.05
N ARG A 125 -1.67 -4.51 18.56
CA ARG A 125 -3.07 -4.95 18.46
C ARG A 125 -3.24 -6.25 17.68
N ARG A 126 -2.49 -6.41 16.57
CA ARG A 126 -2.54 -7.62 15.74
C ARG A 126 -1.99 -8.84 16.47
N PHE A 127 -0.85 -8.71 17.14
CA PHE A 127 -0.26 -9.80 17.92
C PHE A 127 -1.15 -10.21 19.10
N GLU A 128 -1.73 -9.24 19.83
CA GLU A 128 -2.66 -9.50 20.90
C GLU A 128 -3.92 -10.23 20.42
N SER A 129 -4.46 -9.84 19.25
CA SER A 129 -5.66 -10.46 18.69
C SER A 129 -5.47 -11.93 18.31
N VAL A 130 -4.30 -12.30 17.78
CA VAL A 130 -3.99 -13.68 17.37
C VAL A 130 -3.37 -14.52 18.48
N ARG A 131 -3.05 -13.93 19.62
CA ARG A 131 -2.41 -14.58 20.78
C ARG A 131 -1.16 -15.39 20.41
N ARG A 132 -0.39 -14.89 19.47
CA ARG A 132 0.91 -15.47 19.07
C ARG A 132 2.04 -14.58 19.61
N PRO A 133 3.11 -15.15 20.14
CA PRO A 133 4.28 -14.38 20.52
C PRO A 133 4.92 -13.76 19.27
N HIS A 134 5.49 -12.58 19.43
CA HIS A 134 6.29 -11.99 18.35
C HIS A 134 7.53 -12.87 18.08
N PRO A 135 7.94 -13.07 16.82
CA PRO A 135 9.07 -13.96 16.49
C PRO A 135 10.37 -13.62 17.21
N MET A 136 10.63 -12.36 17.49
CA MET A 136 11.81 -11.89 18.23
C MET A 136 11.52 -11.67 19.72
N GLN A 137 10.35 -12.06 20.21
CA GLN A 137 10.00 -11.93 21.62
C GLN A 137 10.71 -13.02 22.45
N GLY A 138 11.81 -12.63 23.05
CA GLY A 138 12.50 -13.46 24.04
C GLY A 138 11.80 -13.34 25.41
N THR A 139 12.53 -12.94 26.45
CA THR A 139 12.01 -12.68 27.79
C THR A 139 11.45 -11.26 27.95
N GLY A 140 11.55 -10.41 26.91
CA GLY A 140 11.11 -9.02 26.90
C GLY A 140 9.66 -8.82 26.53
N GLY A 141 9.23 -7.56 26.50
CA GLY A 141 7.89 -7.14 26.09
C GLY A 141 7.66 -7.26 24.58
N LEU A 142 6.38 -7.28 24.17
CA LEU A 142 6.01 -7.29 22.77
C LEU A 142 6.50 -6.03 22.04
N LEU A 143 6.41 -4.86 22.68
CA LEU A 143 6.86 -3.59 22.11
C LEU A 143 8.38 -3.56 21.91
N ASP A 144 9.15 -4.12 22.85
CA ASP A 144 10.61 -4.23 22.73
C ASP A 144 11.00 -5.11 21.52
N ALA A 145 10.28 -6.20 21.33
CA ALA A 145 10.49 -7.10 20.19
C ALA A 145 10.17 -6.43 18.84
N ILE A 146 9.09 -5.64 18.77
CA ILE A 146 8.73 -4.86 17.58
C ILE A 146 9.78 -3.80 17.29
N SER A 147 10.25 -3.07 18.32
CA SER A 147 11.29 -2.06 18.16
C SER A 147 12.60 -2.66 17.66
N ALA A 148 13.02 -3.79 18.24
CA ALA A 148 14.22 -4.50 17.81
C ALA A 148 14.09 -5.02 16.35
N GLU A 149 12.92 -5.52 15.95
CA GLU A 149 12.69 -5.91 14.55
C GLU A 149 12.77 -4.70 13.61
N ARG A 150 12.19 -3.55 14.02
CA ARG A 150 12.23 -2.31 13.24
C ARG A 150 13.65 -1.82 13.01
N GLU A 151 14.49 -1.83 14.04
CA GLU A 151 15.91 -1.50 13.91
C GLU A 151 16.62 -2.46 12.95
N LEU A 152 16.40 -3.76 13.10
CA LEU A 152 16.97 -4.79 12.23
C LEU A 152 16.55 -4.61 10.77
N MET A 153 15.34 -4.15 10.51
CA MET A 153 14.77 -4.01 9.17
C MET A 153 14.99 -2.63 8.54
N ALA A 154 15.64 -1.70 9.26
CA ALA A 154 15.76 -0.29 8.83
C ALA A 154 16.45 -0.16 7.46
N ASP A 155 17.53 -0.90 7.24
CA ASP A 155 18.28 -0.87 5.97
C ASP A 155 17.43 -1.40 4.80
N LEU A 156 16.77 -2.56 4.99
CA LEU A 156 15.88 -3.13 3.97
C LEU A 156 14.71 -2.20 3.64
N ARG A 157 14.21 -1.51 4.66
CA ARG A 157 13.16 -0.53 4.48
C ARG A 157 13.63 0.68 3.68
N SER A 158 14.86 1.17 3.92
CA SER A 158 15.42 2.32 3.19
C SER A 158 15.69 2.02 1.72
N GLU A 159 16.01 0.76 1.39
CA GLU A 159 16.30 0.29 0.04
C GLU A 159 15.05 -0.21 -0.71
N ALA A 160 13.87 -0.23 -0.05
CA ALA A 160 12.65 -0.70 -0.65
C ALA A 160 12.18 0.21 -1.80
N ASP A 161 11.83 -0.41 -2.93
CA ASP A 161 11.25 0.28 -4.08
C ASP A 161 9.81 0.70 -3.80
N ILE A 162 9.09 -0.09 -2.98
CA ILE A 162 7.71 0.17 -2.60
C ILE A 162 7.57 -0.08 -1.10
N ILE A 163 7.07 0.90 -0.37
CA ILE A 163 6.66 0.75 1.02
C ILE A 163 5.13 0.78 1.08
N VAL A 164 4.54 -0.22 1.72
CA VAL A 164 3.09 -0.31 1.90
C VAL A 164 2.77 -0.20 3.38
N ASP A 165 2.20 0.92 3.80
CA ASP A 165 1.64 1.06 5.14
C ASP A 165 0.32 0.29 5.24
N THR A 166 0.28 -0.62 6.19
CA THR A 166 -0.88 -1.48 6.47
C THR A 166 -1.57 -1.15 7.79
N SER A 167 -1.14 -0.12 8.51
CA SER A 167 -1.54 0.21 9.90
C SER A 167 -3.05 0.29 10.07
N GLY A 168 -3.72 0.99 9.17
CA GLY A 168 -5.17 1.19 9.20
C GLY A 168 -5.98 0.21 8.37
N LEU A 169 -5.34 -0.76 7.70
CA LEU A 169 -6.01 -1.66 6.78
C LEU A 169 -6.43 -2.98 7.46
N ASN A 170 -7.63 -3.45 7.16
CA ASN A 170 -8.01 -4.82 7.40
C ASN A 170 -7.54 -5.73 6.25
N VAL A 171 -7.71 -7.06 6.40
CA VAL A 171 -7.26 -8.05 5.40
C VAL A 171 -7.85 -7.78 4.01
N HIS A 172 -9.15 -7.45 3.93
CA HIS A 172 -9.81 -7.18 2.65
C HIS A 172 -9.32 -5.88 2.00
N GLN A 173 -9.10 -4.85 2.80
CA GLN A 173 -8.57 -3.57 2.31
C GLN A 173 -7.12 -3.70 1.82
N LEU A 174 -6.29 -4.46 2.53
CA LEU A 174 -4.93 -4.75 2.10
C LEU A 174 -4.92 -5.54 0.79
N HIS A 175 -5.77 -6.58 0.69
CA HIS A 175 -5.94 -7.35 -0.54
C HIS A 175 -6.36 -6.44 -1.72
N ALA A 176 -7.37 -5.59 -1.53
CA ALA A 176 -7.82 -4.65 -2.55
C ALA A 176 -6.72 -3.66 -2.97
N LYS A 177 -5.96 -3.14 -2.00
CA LYS A 177 -4.81 -2.24 -2.26
C LYS A 177 -3.76 -2.95 -3.12
N VAL A 178 -3.35 -4.16 -2.75
CA VAL A 178 -2.38 -4.95 -3.52
C VAL A 178 -2.90 -5.29 -4.92
N SER A 179 -4.14 -5.76 -5.01
CA SER A 179 -4.79 -6.05 -6.30
C SER A 179 -4.80 -4.82 -7.21
N SER A 180 -5.02 -3.63 -6.64
CA SER A 180 -4.99 -2.40 -7.42
C SER A 180 -3.59 -2.05 -7.91
N LEU A 181 -2.54 -2.33 -7.13
CA LEU A 181 -1.15 -2.14 -7.54
C LEU A 181 -0.75 -3.08 -8.68
N LEU A 182 -1.21 -4.34 -8.61
CA LEU A 182 -0.89 -5.36 -9.62
C LEU A 182 -1.64 -5.17 -10.94
N ASN A 183 -2.86 -4.66 -10.90
CA ASN A 183 -3.68 -4.40 -12.10
C ASN A 183 -3.27 -3.11 -12.84
N ALA A 184 -2.18 -2.47 -12.45
CA ALA A 184 -1.61 -1.35 -13.17
C ALA A 184 -1.06 -1.84 -14.52
N SER A 185 -1.94 -2.02 -15.50
CA SER A 185 -1.51 -2.23 -16.89
C SER A 185 -0.59 -1.08 -17.30
N VAL A 186 0.44 -1.41 -18.07
CA VAL A 186 1.43 -0.49 -18.64
C VAL A 186 0.72 0.51 -19.54
N GLY A 187 0.11 1.55 -18.95
CA GLY A 187 -0.58 2.63 -19.64
C GLY A 187 0.02 3.98 -19.28
N THR A 188 -0.30 4.98 -20.07
CA THR A 188 0.08 6.39 -19.82
C THR A 188 -0.70 7.02 -18.66
N ARG A 189 -1.44 6.23 -17.87
CA ARG A 189 -2.33 6.69 -16.79
C ARG A 189 -1.73 6.47 -15.42
N VAL A 190 -2.00 7.39 -14.49
CA VAL A 190 -1.70 7.22 -13.07
C VAL A 190 -2.87 6.52 -12.37
N ARG A 191 -2.58 5.65 -11.42
CA ARG A 191 -3.58 5.09 -10.51
C ARG A 191 -3.62 5.93 -9.24
N LEU A 192 -4.79 6.45 -8.92
CA LEU A 192 -5.00 7.31 -7.77
C LEU A 192 -5.91 6.61 -6.76
N ALA A 193 -5.34 6.23 -5.62
CA ALA A 193 -6.15 5.84 -4.46
C ALA A 193 -6.71 7.09 -3.79
N VAL A 194 -8.02 7.29 -3.83
CA VAL A 194 -8.70 8.32 -3.06
C VAL A 194 -9.15 7.69 -1.75
N MET A 195 -8.39 7.94 -0.67
CA MET A 195 -8.58 7.25 0.61
C MET A 195 -9.34 8.13 1.60
N SER A 196 -10.53 7.72 2.03
CA SER A 196 -11.18 8.39 3.17
C SER A 196 -10.63 7.89 4.50
N PHE A 197 -10.41 8.81 5.44
CA PHE A 197 -9.92 8.49 6.78
C PHE A 197 -10.48 9.40 7.88
N GLY A 198 -10.33 8.96 9.15
CA GLY A 198 -10.64 9.75 10.33
C GLY A 198 -9.39 10.21 11.05
N PHE A 199 -9.26 11.54 11.27
CA PHE A 199 -8.13 12.10 12.01
C PHE A 199 -7.97 11.50 13.42
N LYS A 200 -9.06 11.05 14.05
CA LYS A 200 -9.00 10.37 15.36
C LYS A 200 -8.21 9.05 15.33
N TYR A 201 -8.00 8.48 14.14
CA TYR A 201 -7.24 7.24 13.94
C TYR A 201 -5.86 7.47 13.31
N GLY A 202 -5.42 8.72 13.25
CA GLY A 202 -4.15 9.11 12.63
C GLY A 202 -4.24 9.33 11.12
N VAL A 203 -3.27 10.06 10.59
CA VAL A 203 -3.11 10.30 9.15
C VAL A 203 -2.51 9.04 8.51
N PRO A 204 -2.94 8.63 7.30
CA PRO A 204 -2.28 7.54 6.57
C PRO A 204 -0.81 7.87 6.30
N LEU A 205 0.08 6.92 6.60
CA LEU A 205 1.54 7.11 6.49
C LEU A 205 2.05 7.05 5.04
N ASP A 206 1.23 6.51 4.15
CA ASP A 206 1.51 6.35 2.71
C ASP A 206 0.72 7.34 1.84
N ALA A 207 0.15 8.38 2.44
CA ALA A 207 -0.55 9.43 1.70
C ALA A 207 0.44 10.42 1.08
N ASP A 208 0.35 10.61 -0.24
CA ASP A 208 1.09 11.67 -0.94
C ASP A 208 0.50 13.05 -0.69
N PHE A 209 -0.83 13.09 -0.55
CA PHE A 209 -1.59 14.29 -0.28
C PHE A 209 -2.63 14.04 0.79
N VAL A 210 -2.82 15.01 1.68
CA VAL A 210 -3.82 14.96 2.75
C VAL A 210 -4.70 16.20 2.68
N MET A 211 -6.02 15.99 2.57
CA MET A 211 -7.02 17.04 2.55
C MET A 211 -7.95 16.90 3.75
N ASP A 212 -8.22 18.02 4.42
CA ASP A 212 -9.06 18.06 5.63
C ASP A 212 -10.46 18.60 5.30
N MET A 213 -11.48 17.76 5.48
CA MET A 213 -12.88 18.07 5.23
C MET A 213 -13.64 18.54 6.48
N ARG A 214 -12.95 18.87 7.57
CA ARG A 214 -13.61 19.29 8.82
C ARG A 214 -14.24 20.69 8.72
N PHE A 215 -13.90 21.45 7.70
CA PHE A 215 -14.54 22.76 7.42
C PHE A 215 -16.01 22.62 6.94
N LEU A 216 -16.40 21.46 6.40
CA LEU A 216 -17.78 21.20 5.99
C LEU A 216 -18.68 20.91 7.20
N PRO A 217 -19.99 21.26 7.12
CA PRO A 217 -20.97 20.91 8.14
C PRO A 217 -20.97 19.42 8.47
N ASN A 218 -21.12 19.09 9.74
CA ASN A 218 -20.98 17.71 10.20
C ASN A 218 -22.34 16.99 10.26
N PRO A 219 -22.58 15.96 9.39
CA PRO A 219 -23.82 15.17 9.40
C PRO A 219 -24.11 14.49 10.73
N PHE A 220 -23.11 14.27 11.58
CA PHE A 220 -23.27 13.69 12.92
C PHE A 220 -24.28 14.46 13.81
N TRP A 221 -24.42 15.76 13.60
CA TRP A 221 -25.34 16.61 14.36
C TRP A 221 -26.77 16.59 13.82
N VAL A 222 -27.00 15.94 12.68
CA VAL A 222 -28.31 15.76 12.06
C VAL A 222 -28.86 14.39 12.47
N PRO A 223 -29.94 14.30 13.27
CA PRO A 223 -30.34 13.04 13.93
C PRO A 223 -30.54 11.87 12.98
N HIS A 224 -31.16 12.07 11.83
CA HIS A 224 -31.44 11.01 10.84
C HIS A 224 -30.22 10.62 9.99
N LEU A 225 -29.16 11.46 9.93
CA LEU A 225 -27.92 11.19 9.18
C LEU A 225 -26.83 10.56 10.05
N LYS A 226 -26.90 10.73 11.36
CA LYS A 226 -25.88 10.32 12.32
C LYS A 226 -25.46 8.85 12.19
N ALA A 227 -26.41 7.96 12.00
CA ALA A 227 -26.17 6.52 11.90
C ALA A 227 -25.67 6.09 10.52
N LEU A 228 -25.99 6.86 9.49
CA LEU A 228 -25.64 6.56 8.09
C LEU A 228 -24.17 6.85 7.80
N ALA A 229 -23.65 6.34 6.69
CA ALA A 229 -22.30 6.60 6.20
C ALA A 229 -22.31 7.60 5.03
N GLY A 230 -21.15 8.14 4.66
CA GLY A 230 -21.03 9.03 3.50
C GLY A 230 -21.33 8.39 2.14
N THR A 231 -21.39 7.06 2.08
CA THR A 231 -21.87 6.29 0.92
C THR A 231 -23.40 6.29 0.79
N ASP A 232 -24.12 6.63 1.88
CA ASP A 232 -25.58 6.78 1.82
C ASP A 232 -25.97 8.04 1.06
N PRO A 233 -26.92 7.97 0.10
CA PRO A 233 -27.32 9.11 -0.71
C PRO A 233 -27.74 10.34 0.10
N GLN A 234 -28.41 10.17 1.23
CA GLN A 234 -28.86 11.27 2.09
C GLN A 234 -27.68 12.02 2.72
N VAL A 235 -26.67 11.30 3.17
CA VAL A 235 -25.44 11.90 3.72
C VAL A 235 -24.61 12.54 2.61
N ALA A 236 -24.47 11.85 1.47
CA ALA A 236 -23.77 12.39 0.31
C ALA A 236 -24.40 13.69 -0.17
N GLU A 237 -25.72 13.74 -0.34
CA GLU A 237 -26.46 14.92 -0.72
C GLU A 237 -26.26 16.08 0.30
N TYR A 238 -26.39 15.80 1.59
CA TYR A 238 -26.17 16.79 2.65
C TYR A 238 -24.78 17.41 2.60
N VAL A 239 -23.73 16.59 2.38
CA VAL A 239 -22.35 17.05 2.34
C VAL A 239 -22.03 17.78 1.03
N LEU A 240 -22.45 17.23 -0.10
CA LEU A 240 -22.07 17.70 -1.42
C LEU A 240 -22.90 18.89 -1.90
N SER A 241 -24.09 19.12 -1.31
CA SER A 241 -24.90 20.31 -1.59
C SER A 241 -24.33 21.60 -0.95
N GLN A 242 -23.34 21.48 -0.08
CA GLN A 242 -22.68 22.65 0.48
C GLN A 242 -21.86 23.38 -0.59
N PRO A 243 -22.00 24.71 -0.76
CA PRO A 243 -21.22 25.48 -1.75
C PRO A 243 -19.72 25.25 -1.64
N GLU A 244 -19.20 25.16 -0.42
CA GLU A 244 -17.79 24.95 -0.13
C GLU A 244 -17.32 23.55 -0.57
N ALA A 245 -18.18 22.54 -0.55
CA ALA A 245 -17.85 21.19 -1.03
C ALA A 245 -17.70 21.19 -2.56
N SER A 246 -18.62 21.84 -3.28
CA SER A 246 -18.54 21.97 -4.74
C SER A 246 -17.28 22.73 -5.15
N GLU A 247 -17.02 23.88 -4.52
CA GLU A 247 -15.83 24.70 -4.78
C GLU A 247 -14.54 23.90 -4.51
N PHE A 248 -14.48 23.15 -3.39
CA PHE A 248 -13.34 22.30 -3.09
C PHE A 248 -13.12 21.24 -4.17
N LEU A 249 -14.15 20.52 -4.59
CA LEU A 249 -14.05 19.47 -5.59
C LEU A 249 -13.54 20.03 -6.93
N ASP A 250 -14.04 21.16 -7.38
CA ASP A 250 -13.61 21.79 -8.64
C ASP A 250 -12.15 22.24 -8.58
N ARG A 251 -11.75 22.86 -7.46
CA ARG A 251 -10.36 23.27 -7.24
C ARG A 251 -9.41 22.10 -7.07
N ALA A 252 -9.84 21.03 -6.40
CA ALA A 252 -9.04 19.81 -6.22
C ALA A 252 -8.74 19.14 -7.58
N ILE A 253 -9.74 19.01 -8.46
CA ILE A 253 -9.52 18.47 -9.81
C ILE A 253 -8.55 19.38 -10.60
N ALA A 254 -8.73 20.70 -10.54
CA ALA A 254 -7.84 21.64 -11.22
C ALA A 254 -6.39 21.57 -10.70
N LEU A 255 -6.20 21.34 -9.39
CA LEU A 255 -4.89 21.20 -8.76
C LEU A 255 -4.25 19.85 -9.10
N PHE A 256 -4.96 18.74 -8.91
CA PHE A 256 -4.38 17.42 -9.02
C PHE A 256 -4.18 16.95 -10.47
N THR A 257 -4.96 17.43 -11.42
CA THR A 257 -4.79 17.08 -12.83
C THR A 257 -3.37 17.36 -13.35
N PRO A 258 -2.79 18.55 -13.21
CA PRO A 258 -1.41 18.80 -13.65
C PRO A 258 -0.37 18.08 -12.80
N VAL A 259 -0.60 17.91 -11.48
CA VAL A 259 0.32 17.19 -10.59
C VAL A 259 0.43 15.72 -11.00
N LEU A 260 -0.70 15.06 -11.23
CA LEU A 260 -0.74 13.66 -11.65
C LEU A 260 -0.17 13.46 -13.07
N ALA A 261 -0.36 14.45 -13.97
CA ALA A 261 0.30 14.45 -15.27
C ALA A 261 1.83 14.55 -15.14
N GLY A 262 2.32 15.37 -14.20
CA GLY A 262 3.74 15.45 -13.84
C GLY A 262 4.26 14.10 -13.31
N TYR A 263 3.52 13.43 -12.45
CA TYR A 263 3.89 12.09 -11.96
C TYR A 263 4.02 11.07 -13.10
N VAL A 264 3.11 11.10 -14.07
CA VAL A 264 3.23 10.25 -15.27
C VAL A 264 4.51 10.55 -16.03
N HIS A 265 4.87 11.84 -16.17
CA HIS A 265 6.10 12.28 -16.86
C HIS A 265 7.36 11.78 -16.14
N GLU A 266 7.39 11.88 -14.81
CA GLU A 266 8.46 11.35 -13.95
C GLU A 266 8.44 9.80 -13.84
N GLY A 267 7.47 9.17 -14.49
CA GLY A 267 7.35 7.71 -14.49
C GLY A 267 6.62 7.13 -13.28
N ARG A 268 6.11 7.94 -12.38
CA ARG A 268 5.29 7.51 -11.25
C ARG A 268 3.89 7.12 -11.74
N ARG A 269 3.42 5.94 -11.32
CA ARG A 269 2.14 5.37 -11.80
C ARG A 269 1.08 5.20 -10.72
N TYR A 270 1.43 5.49 -9.48
CA TYR A 270 0.54 5.37 -8.34
C TYR A 270 0.66 6.59 -7.42
N ALA A 271 -0.48 7.01 -6.85
CA ALA A 271 -0.53 8.04 -5.83
C ALA A 271 -1.69 7.80 -4.86
N THR A 272 -1.56 8.26 -3.63
CA THR A 272 -2.59 8.22 -2.60
C THR A 272 -2.99 9.63 -2.20
N LEU A 273 -4.26 9.97 -2.43
CA LEU A 273 -4.90 11.21 -1.96
C LEU A 273 -5.81 10.89 -0.78
N ALA A 274 -5.38 11.24 0.43
CA ALA A 274 -6.12 11.00 1.65
C ALA A 274 -7.07 12.16 1.96
N ILE A 275 -8.36 11.83 2.13
CA ILE A 275 -9.44 12.77 2.45
C ILE A 275 -9.87 12.52 3.89
N GLY A 276 -9.63 13.46 4.78
CA GLY A 276 -9.84 13.32 6.22
C GLY A 276 -11.05 14.05 6.77
N CYS A 277 -11.79 13.41 7.68
CA CYS A 277 -12.71 14.11 8.59
C CYS A 277 -12.50 13.61 10.02
N THR A 278 -13.29 14.03 10.99
CA THR A 278 -13.07 13.65 12.39
C THR A 278 -13.07 12.13 12.60
N GLY A 279 -14.12 11.45 12.12
CA GLY A 279 -14.32 10.01 12.34
C GLY A 279 -14.09 9.11 11.13
N GLY A 280 -13.94 9.67 9.93
CA GLY A 280 -13.75 8.85 8.71
C GLY A 280 -15.03 8.22 8.16
N LYS A 281 -16.23 8.66 8.61
CA LYS A 281 -17.51 8.03 8.30
C LYS A 281 -18.38 8.81 7.31
N HIS A 282 -18.48 10.12 7.44
CA HIS A 282 -19.45 10.93 6.72
C HIS A 282 -18.79 11.78 5.62
N ARG A 283 -18.23 12.97 6.00
CA ARG A 283 -17.70 13.98 5.07
C ARG A 283 -16.58 13.46 4.18
N SER A 284 -15.58 12.81 4.79
CA SER A 284 -14.44 12.25 4.05
C SER A 284 -14.86 11.16 3.06
N VAL A 285 -15.84 10.34 3.43
CA VAL A 285 -16.36 9.26 2.59
C VAL A 285 -17.10 9.86 1.38
N ALA A 286 -18.07 10.76 1.62
CA ALA A 286 -18.84 11.42 0.55
C ALA A 286 -17.95 12.19 -0.43
N VAL A 287 -16.98 12.95 0.11
CA VAL A 287 -16.06 13.73 -0.73
C VAL A 287 -15.08 12.81 -1.50
N ALA A 288 -14.58 11.73 -0.90
CA ALA A 288 -13.69 10.80 -1.59
C ALA A 288 -14.38 10.14 -2.80
N GLU A 289 -15.62 9.69 -2.63
CA GLU A 289 -16.44 9.13 -3.72
C GLU A 289 -16.66 10.15 -4.84
N ALA A 290 -17.11 11.35 -4.48
CA ALA A 290 -17.39 12.42 -5.44
C ALA A 290 -16.13 12.88 -6.18
N LEU A 291 -15.00 12.95 -5.49
CA LEU A 291 -13.73 13.37 -6.09
C LEU A 291 -13.18 12.31 -7.05
N ALA A 292 -13.20 11.04 -6.66
CA ALA A 292 -12.76 9.95 -7.52
C ALA A 292 -13.56 9.88 -8.83
N ALA A 293 -14.88 10.08 -8.76
CA ALA A 293 -15.76 10.06 -9.92
C ALA A 293 -15.54 11.25 -10.89
N ARG A 294 -14.86 12.32 -10.47
CA ARG A 294 -14.61 13.52 -11.30
C ARG A 294 -13.32 13.47 -12.10
N PHE A 295 -12.40 12.55 -11.79
CA PHE A 295 -11.18 12.40 -12.58
C PHE A 295 -11.49 11.86 -13.96
N ASP A 296 -10.78 12.37 -14.96
CA ASP A 296 -10.85 11.88 -16.34
C ASP A 296 -10.28 10.43 -16.39
N PRO A 297 -11.11 9.42 -16.70
CA PRO A 297 -10.68 8.02 -16.70
C PRO A 297 -9.63 7.70 -17.78
N GLU A 298 -9.50 8.55 -18.82
CA GLU A 298 -8.46 8.40 -19.84
C GLU A 298 -7.06 8.79 -19.32
N ARG A 299 -6.99 9.58 -18.26
CA ARG A 299 -5.75 10.10 -17.66
C ARG A 299 -5.45 9.49 -16.31
N VAL A 300 -6.48 9.29 -15.49
CA VAL A 300 -6.35 8.86 -14.09
C VAL A 300 -7.31 7.69 -13.84
N VAL A 301 -6.76 6.57 -13.40
CA VAL A 301 -7.56 5.45 -12.89
C VAL A 301 -7.79 5.68 -11.39
N ALA A 302 -8.80 6.47 -11.04
CA ALA A 302 -9.15 6.71 -9.65
C ALA A 302 -9.96 5.55 -9.08
N PHE A 303 -9.67 5.17 -7.83
CA PHE A 303 -10.45 4.20 -7.06
C PHE A 303 -10.52 4.64 -5.60
N VAL A 304 -11.60 4.26 -4.91
CA VAL A 304 -11.85 4.69 -3.53
C VAL A 304 -11.49 3.60 -2.54
N VAL A 305 -10.88 4.00 -1.42
CA VAL A 305 -10.60 3.15 -0.26
C VAL A 305 -11.14 3.85 0.99
N HIS A 306 -12.00 3.20 1.74
CA HIS A 306 -12.47 3.72 3.02
C HIS A 306 -11.73 3.03 4.17
N ARG A 307 -10.67 3.69 4.70
CA ARG A 307 -9.80 3.10 5.73
C ARG A 307 -10.52 2.85 7.06
N ASP A 308 -11.33 3.82 7.47
CA ASP A 308 -11.90 3.82 8.83
C ASP A 308 -13.42 3.64 8.87
N LEU A 309 -14.07 3.40 7.74
CA LEU A 309 -15.48 3.11 7.69
C LEU A 309 -15.78 1.76 8.38
N GLY A 310 -16.68 1.77 9.35
CA GLY A 310 -17.02 0.60 10.16
C GLY A 310 -16.12 0.40 11.39
N ARG A 311 -15.30 1.40 11.75
CA ARG A 311 -14.44 1.38 12.97
C ARG A 311 -15.01 2.23 14.11
N GLU A 312 -16.18 2.84 13.95
CA GLU A 312 -16.78 3.76 14.95
C GLU A 312 -17.43 3.00 16.13
#